data_9ce6e2fe711794e0897d758395be1277
#
_entry.id   9ce6e2fe711794e0897d758395be1277
#
_cell.length_a   1.000
_cell.length_b   1.000
_cell.length_c   1.000
_cell.angle_alpha   90.00
_cell.angle_beta   90.00
_cell.angle_gamma   90.00
#
_symmetry.space_group_name_H-M   'P 1'
#
loop_
_entity.id
_entity.type
_entity.pdbx_description
1 polymer ?
#
loop_
_entity_poly.entity_id
_entity_poly.type
_entity_poly.pdbx_seq_one_letter_code
_entity_poly.pdbx_strand_id
1 'polypeptide(L)'
;YLNLFKFKNMIFQKEIILPSFPRGFHLITNYIKNELPRMTGIINVFIKHTSASLTINENADPTVRIDFETHFNVMVPETANHFLHTLEGSDDMTSHIKSSLLGSSVDIPINNGNLLLGTWQGIYLCEHRNEGGARQIVITVNGEE
;
A
#
# COMPACT_ATOMS: atom_id res chain seq x y z
N TYR A 1 36.83 -28.65 -6.85
CA TYR A 1 36.26 -28.07 -5.60
C TYR A 1 35.10 -27.21 -5.99
N LEU A 2 33.87 -27.69 -5.87
CA LEU A 2 32.64 -26.92 -5.98
C LEU A 2 32.56 -26.02 -4.75
N ASN A 3 32.87 -24.74 -4.92
CA ASN A 3 32.56 -23.71 -3.95
C ASN A 3 31.03 -23.57 -3.95
N LEU A 4 30.35 -24.28 -3.09
CA LEU A 4 28.97 -24.09 -2.74
C LEU A 4 28.90 -22.74 -1.97
N PHE A 5 28.73 -21.63 -2.69
CA PHE A 5 28.27 -20.40 -2.08
C PHE A 5 26.89 -20.69 -1.47
N LYS A 6 26.88 -20.91 -0.17
CA LYS A 6 25.63 -20.95 0.59
C LYS A 6 25.06 -19.52 0.58
N PHE A 7 24.21 -19.23 -0.39
CA PHE A 7 23.36 -18.03 -0.30
C PHE A 7 22.55 -18.15 0.99
N LYS A 8 22.74 -17.20 1.88
CA LYS A 8 22.01 -17.16 3.13
C LYS A 8 20.75 -16.34 2.90
N ASN A 9 19.61 -17.02 2.82
CA ASN A 9 18.33 -16.34 2.80
C ASN A 9 18.17 -15.54 4.10
N MET A 10 17.81 -14.26 3.96
CA MET A 10 17.66 -13.31 5.05
C MET A 10 16.26 -12.72 5.03
N ILE A 11 15.77 -12.36 6.20
CA ILE A 11 14.53 -11.60 6.36
C ILE A 11 14.87 -10.29 7.02
N PHE A 12 14.47 -9.20 6.37
CA PHE A 12 14.43 -7.86 6.96
C PHE A 12 12.97 -7.48 7.19
N GLN A 13 12.65 -6.92 8.34
CA GLN A 13 11.29 -6.46 8.65
C GLN A 13 11.33 -5.16 9.43
N LYS A 14 10.54 -4.20 8.99
CA LYS A 14 10.42 -2.89 9.64
C LYS A 14 8.99 -2.37 9.58
N GLU A 15 8.49 -1.89 10.71
CA GLU A 15 7.26 -1.14 10.77
C GLU A 15 7.55 0.36 10.58
N ILE A 16 6.79 1.03 9.76
CA ILE A 16 6.85 2.48 9.59
C ILE A 16 5.46 3.09 9.78
N ILE A 17 5.45 4.33 10.25
CA ILE A 17 4.24 5.12 10.43
C ILE A 17 4.21 6.18 9.33
N LEU A 18 3.21 6.11 8.47
CA LEU A 18 2.96 7.14 7.47
C LEU A 18 2.29 8.35 8.13
N PRO A 19 2.62 9.57 7.69
CA PRO A 19 1.88 10.73 8.14
C PRO A 19 0.40 10.61 7.77
N SER A 20 -0.45 11.37 8.45
CA SER A 20 -1.87 11.44 8.09
C SER A 20 -2.05 12.05 6.70
N PHE A 21 -2.76 11.33 5.84
CA PHE A 21 -3.15 11.80 4.52
C PHE A 21 -4.65 12.07 4.47
N PRO A 22 -5.12 13.05 3.68
CA PRO A 22 -6.54 13.21 3.41
C PRO A 22 -7.08 12.01 2.63
N ARG A 23 -8.39 11.83 2.63
CA ARG A 23 -9.06 10.83 1.81
C ARG A 23 -8.62 10.95 0.35
N GLY A 24 -8.32 9.82 -0.28
CA GLY A 24 -7.85 9.74 -1.66
C GLY A 24 -6.69 8.78 -1.86
N PHE A 25 -6.06 8.88 -3.02
CA PHE A 25 -4.98 8.02 -3.47
C PHE A 25 -3.65 8.79 -3.41
N HIS A 26 -2.68 8.27 -2.65
CA HIS A 26 -1.44 8.99 -2.36
C HIS A 26 -0.22 8.12 -2.66
N LEU A 27 0.72 8.67 -3.44
CA LEU A 27 1.99 7.98 -3.71
C LEU A 27 2.85 7.94 -2.45
N ILE A 28 3.23 6.73 -2.05
CA ILE A 28 4.07 6.49 -0.88
C ILE A 28 5.39 5.80 -1.24
N THR A 29 5.72 5.69 -2.51
CA THR A 29 6.90 4.98 -2.99
C THR A 29 8.18 5.42 -2.29
N ASN A 30 8.37 6.72 -2.08
CA ASN A 30 9.58 7.25 -1.45
C ASN A 30 9.68 6.90 0.03
N TYR A 31 8.57 6.83 0.75
CA TYR A 31 8.55 6.34 2.14
C TYR A 31 9.06 4.91 2.24
N ILE A 32 8.72 4.07 1.27
CA ILE A 32 9.18 2.69 1.20
C ILE A 32 10.66 2.64 0.81
N LYS A 33 11.04 3.35 -0.27
CA LYS A 33 12.42 3.36 -0.77
C LYS A 33 13.45 3.80 0.26
N ASN A 34 13.10 4.75 1.12
CA ASN A 34 14.00 5.28 2.15
C ASN A 34 14.33 4.26 3.26
N GLU A 35 13.56 3.17 3.35
CA GLU A 35 13.70 2.17 4.40
C GLU A 35 14.27 0.83 3.90
N LEU A 36 14.59 0.72 2.61
CA LEU A 36 14.99 -0.54 2.02
C LEU A 36 16.43 -0.93 2.36
N PRO A 37 16.66 -2.19 2.76
CA PRO A 37 18.00 -2.75 2.85
C PRO A 37 18.58 -3.03 1.46
N ARG A 38 19.90 -3.19 1.37
CA ARG A 38 20.58 -3.63 0.14
C ARG A 38 20.43 -5.14 -0.01
N MET A 39 19.24 -5.56 -0.42
CA MET A 39 18.90 -6.97 -0.62
C MET A 39 18.32 -7.17 -2.01
N THR A 40 18.42 -8.40 -2.48
CA THR A 40 17.79 -8.88 -3.71
C THR A 40 16.78 -9.98 -3.34
N GLY A 41 15.55 -9.86 -3.82
CA GLY A 41 14.47 -10.80 -3.49
C GLY A 41 13.08 -10.20 -3.70
N ILE A 42 12.21 -10.40 -2.75
CA ILE A 42 10.82 -9.89 -2.78
C ILE A 42 10.59 -9.03 -1.55
N ILE A 43 10.02 -7.84 -1.77
CA ILE A 43 9.46 -7.02 -0.71
C ILE A 43 7.95 -7.21 -0.65
N ASN A 44 7.43 -7.39 0.56
CA ASN A 44 6.01 -7.26 0.88
C ASN A 44 5.80 -5.96 1.66
N VAL A 45 4.83 -5.17 1.25
CA VAL A 45 4.35 -3.99 1.98
C VAL A 45 2.94 -4.28 2.43
N PHE A 46 2.71 -4.29 3.73
CA PHE A 46 1.43 -4.65 4.36
C PHE A 46 0.90 -3.50 5.20
N ILE A 47 -0.39 -3.17 5.05
CA ILE A 47 -1.06 -2.16 5.86
C ILE A 47 -1.85 -2.79 7.00
N LYS A 48 -1.67 -2.26 8.22
CA LYS A 48 -2.27 -2.79 9.46
C LYS A 48 -3.61 -2.10 9.80
N HIS A 49 -4.46 -1.90 8.80
CA HIS A 49 -5.74 -1.20 8.96
C HIS A 49 -6.84 -1.82 8.10
N THR A 50 -8.09 -1.57 8.48
CA THR A 50 -9.28 -2.09 7.79
C THR A 50 -10.00 -1.04 6.94
N SER A 51 -9.56 0.21 6.98
CA SER A 51 -10.19 1.35 6.31
C SER A 51 -9.25 2.15 5.41
N ALA A 52 -8.11 1.56 5.10
CA ALA A 52 -7.14 2.00 4.11
C ALA A 52 -6.55 0.79 3.40
N SER A 53 -6.01 0.96 2.23
CA SER A 53 -5.49 -0.11 1.40
C SER A 53 -4.22 0.30 0.65
N LEU A 54 -3.59 -0.68 -0.01
CA LEU A 54 -2.41 -0.49 -0.83
C LEU A 54 -2.69 -0.95 -2.25
N THR A 55 -2.13 -0.24 -3.23
CA THR A 55 -2.13 -0.69 -4.62
C THR A 55 -0.89 -0.18 -5.35
N ILE A 56 -0.67 -0.71 -6.55
CA ILE A 56 0.37 -0.25 -7.47
C ILE A 56 -0.33 0.22 -8.73
N ASN A 57 -0.10 1.46 -9.11
CA ASN A 57 -0.65 2.02 -10.34
C ASN A 57 0.17 3.23 -10.81
N GLU A 58 -0.36 3.98 -11.77
CA GLU A 58 0.34 5.05 -12.44
C GLU A 58 0.82 6.16 -11.49
N ASN A 59 2.08 6.54 -11.64
CA ASN A 59 2.76 7.50 -10.78
C ASN A 59 2.89 8.91 -11.38
N ALA A 60 2.41 9.16 -12.61
CA ALA A 60 2.70 10.38 -13.35
C ALA A 60 1.52 11.35 -13.36
N ASP A 61 0.41 10.99 -14.01
CA ASP A 61 -0.73 11.87 -14.22
C ASP A 61 -1.60 11.99 -12.95
N PRO A 62 -1.71 13.18 -12.32
CA PRO A 62 -2.54 13.36 -11.13
C PRO A 62 -4.03 13.06 -11.36
N THR A 63 -4.52 13.15 -12.59
CA THR A 63 -5.93 12.88 -12.92
C THR A 63 -6.30 11.41 -12.71
N VAL A 64 -5.35 10.49 -12.84
CA VAL A 64 -5.59 9.07 -12.50
C VAL A 64 -6.02 8.91 -11.05
N ARG A 65 -5.39 9.63 -10.12
CA ARG A 65 -5.73 9.60 -8.69
C ARG A 65 -7.10 10.19 -8.41
N ILE A 66 -7.44 11.27 -9.10
CA ILE A 66 -8.75 11.92 -9.00
C ILE A 66 -9.83 10.98 -9.52
N ASP A 67 -9.62 10.36 -10.66
CA ASP A 67 -10.57 9.44 -11.28
C ASP A 67 -10.76 8.18 -10.44
N PHE A 68 -9.70 7.63 -9.84
CA PHE A 68 -9.82 6.52 -8.88
C PHE A 68 -10.76 6.88 -7.73
N GLU A 69 -10.52 8.01 -7.06
CA GLU A 69 -11.36 8.43 -5.94
C GLU A 69 -12.81 8.63 -6.37
N THR A 70 -13.03 9.34 -7.46
CA THR A 70 -14.36 9.61 -7.99
C THR A 70 -15.10 8.32 -8.35
N HIS A 71 -14.41 7.42 -9.06
CA HIS A 71 -15.05 6.18 -9.53
C HIS A 71 -15.33 5.20 -8.40
N PHE A 72 -14.41 5.05 -7.44
CA PHE A 72 -14.66 4.22 -6.26
C PHE A 72 -15.83 4.74 -5.42
N ASN A 73 -16.03 6.05 -5.35
CA ASN A 73 -17.20 6.63 -4.68
C ASN A 73 -18.52 6.33 -5.43
N VAL A 74 -18.47 6.18 -6.75
CA VAL A 74 -19.63 5.73 -7.55
C VAL A 74 -19.90 4.24 -7.34
N MET A 75 -18.84 3.41 -7.32
CA MET A 75 -18.96 1.97 -7.13
C MET A 75 -19.43 1.58 -5.72
N VAL A 76 -18.97 2.31 -4.72
CA VAL A 76 -19.24 2.07 -3.30
C VAL A 76 -19.79 3.34 -2.66
N PRO A 77 -21.06 3.67 -2.90
CA PRO A 77 -21.64 4.92 -2.47
C PRO A 77 -21.96 4.92 -0.98
N GLU A 78 -21.64 6.01 -0.28
CA GLU A 78 -21.99 6.20 1.14
C GLU A 78 -23.50 6.36 1.38
N THR A 79 -24.26 6.65 0.33
CA THR A 79 -25.71 6.84 0.37
C THR A 79 -26.50 5.52 0.34
N ALA A 80 -25.83 4.37 0.23
CA ALA A 80 -26.50 3.08 0.30
C ALA A 80 -27.17 2.90 1.68
N ASN A 81 -28.47 2.53 1.67
CA ASN A 81 -29.28 2.50 2.88
C ASN A 81 -29.41 1.12 3.54
N HIS A 82 -28.70 0.13 3.04
CA HIS A 82 -28.72 -1.25 3.56
C HIS A 82 -27.61 -1.55 4.57
N PHE A 83 -26.70 -0.63 4.83
CA PHE A 83 -25.63 -0.84 5.81
C PHE A 83 -26.15 -0.81 7.24
N LEU A 84 -25.66 -1.76 8.05
CA LEU A 84 -25.95 -1.83 9.48
C LEU A 84 -24.85 -1.17 10.31
N HIS A 85 -23.62 -1.13 9.78
CA HIS A 85 -22.45 -0.52 10.42
C HIS A 85 -22.41 0.97 10.14
N THR A 86 -23.07 1.77 10.97
CA THR A 86 -23.33 3.20 10.67
C THR A 86 -22.89 4.18 11.77
N LEU A 87 -22.42 3.66 12.93
CA LEU A 87 -22.16 4.51 14.11
C LEU A 87 -20.86 5.33 14.01
N GLU A 88 -19.92 4.95 13.14
CA GLU A 88 -18.61 5.59 13.03
C GLU A 88 -18.49 6.56 11.83
N GLY A 89 -19.62 6.94 11.26
CA GLY A 89 -19.70 7.84 10.12
C GLY A 89 -20.06 7.15 8.81
N SER A 90 -20.53 7.92 7.84
CA SER A 90 -20.98 7.41 6.54
C SER A 90 -19.83 6.86 5.67
N ASP A 91 -18.60 7.29 5.95
CA ASP A 91 -17.40 6.88 5.24
C ASP A 91 -16.78 5.58 5.80
N ASP A 92 -17.27 5.04 6.93
CA ASP A 92 -16.62 3.91 7.57
C ASP A 92 -16.92 2.57 6.88
N MET A 93 -18.17 2.17 6.72
CA MET A 93 -18.49 0.89 6.07
C MET A 93 -18.01 0.85 4.62
N THR A 94 -18.13 1.95 3.90
CA THR A 94 -17.63 2.06 2.52
C THR A 94 -16.12 1.95 2.45
N SER A 95 -15.40 2.46 3.44
CA SER A 95 -13.94 2.30 3.52
C SER A 95 -13.52 0.86 3.73
N HIS A 96 -14.26 0.08 4.52
CA HIS A 96 -14.02 -1.36 4.71
C HIS A 96 -14.22 -2.14 3.40
N ILE A 97 -15.26 -1.81 2.64
CA ILE A 97 -15.51 -2.44 1.34
C ILE A 97 -14.40 -2.10 0.35
N LYS A 98 -14.03 -0.83 0.23
CA LYS A 98 -12.96 -0.37 -0.67
C LYS A 98 -11.61 -1.01 -0.32
N SER A 99 -11.28 -1.08 0.98
CA SER A 99 -10.05 -1.74 1.43
C SER A 99 -10.03 -3.23 1.08
N SER A 100 -11.16 -3.92 1.18
CA SER A 100 -11.28 -5.34 0.80
C SER A 100 -11.15 -5.55 -0.71
N LEU A 101 -11.64 -4.61 -1.52
CA LEU A 101 -11.51 -4.66 -2.99
C LEU A 101 -10.07 -4.41 -3.46
N LEU A 102 -9.39 -3.44 -2.88
CA LEU A 102 -8.03 -3.04 -3.29
C LEU A 102 -6.95 -3.91 -2.66
N GLY A 103 -7.15 -4.32 -1.42
CA GLY A 103 -6.24 -5.22 -0.71
C GLY A 103 -5.36 -4.54 0.32
N SER A 104 -4.75 -5.37 1.16
CA SER A 104 -3.96 -4.95 2.31
C SER A 104 -2.45 -5.04 2.11
N SER A 105 -1.99 -5.63 1.00
CA SER A 105 -0.56 -5.76 0.72
C SER A 105 -0.25 -5.70 -0.77
N VAL A 106 1.00 -5.37 -1.06
CA VAL A 106 1.59 -5.46 -2.40
C VAL A 106 2.95 -6.14 -2.31
N ASP A 107 3.30 -6.91 -3.34
CA ASP A 107 4.60 -7.55 -3.49
C ASP A 107 5.33 -6.96 -4.68
N ILE A 108 6.63 -6.69 -4.51
CA ILE A 108 7.46 -6.10 -5.55
C ILE A 108 8.82 -6.80 -5.54
N PRO A 109 9.34 -7.22 -6.70
CA PRO A 109 10.73 -7.64 -6.79
C PRO A 109 11.68 -6.50 -6.43
N ILE A 110 12.74 -6.83 -5.72
CA ILE A 110 13.79 -5.90 -5.32
C ILE A 110 15.15 -6.45 -5.78
N ASN A 111 15.99 -5.60 -6.31
CA ASN A 111 17.35 -5.94 -6.69
C ASN A 111 18.34 -4.94 -6.12
N ASN A 112 19.24 -5.42 -5.28
CA ASN A 112 20.28 -4.62 -4.63
C ASN A 112 19.71 -3.32 -4.01
N GLY A 113 18.59 -3.44 -3.29
CA GLY A 113 17.91 -2.33 -2.64
C GLY A 113 17.04 -1.46 -3.54
N ASN A 114 16.86 -1.82 -4.81
CA ASN A 114 16.06 -1.05 -5.75
C ASN A 114 14.77 -1.79 -6.09
N LEU A 115 13.63 -1.13 -5.97
CA LEU A 115 12.34 -1.65 -6.41
C LEU A 115 12.32 -1.81 -7.93
N LEU A 116 11.98 -3.00 -8.42
CA LEU A 116 11.84 -3.28 -9.84
C LEU A 116 10.44 -2.91 -10.35
N LEU A 117 10.02 -1.69 -10.07
CA LEU A 117 8.79 -1.12 -10.61
C LEU A 117 8.98 -0.75 -12.08
N GLY A 118 7.92 -0.86 -12.88
CA GLY A 118 7.86 -0.26 -14.19
C GLY A 118 7.95 1.28 -14.11
N THR A 119 8.30 1.92 -15.21
CA THR A 119 8.48 3.38 -15.29
C THR A 119 7.27 4.16 -14.76
N TRP A 120 6.07 3.66 -15.02
CA TRP A 120 4.81 4.31 -14.65
C TRP A 120 4.18 3.76 -13.38
N GLN A 121 4.83 2.83 -12.69
CA GLN A 121 4.31 2.25 -11.46
C GLN A 121 4.80 3.01 -10.23
N GLY A 122 3.90 3.21 -9.30
CA GLY A 122 4.18 3.70 -7.95
C GLY A 122 3.34 2.97 -6.92
N ILE A 123 3.78 2.98 -5.67
CA ILE A 123 3.05 2.40 -4.55
C ILE A 123 2.11 3.46 -4.01
N TYR A 124 0.84 3.10 -3.85
CA TYR A 124 -0.20 3.96 -3.33
C TYR A 124 -0.69 3.53 -1.95
N LEU A 125 -0.80 4.51 -1.06
CA LEU A 125 -1.75 4.46 0.05
C LEU A 125 -3.11 4.93 -0.47
N CYS A 126 -4.12 4.10 -0.31
CA CYS A 126 -5.51 4.43 -0.60
C CYS A 126 -6.19 4.73 0.74
N GLU A 127 -6.36 6.01 1.07
CA GLU A 127 -7.02 6.44 2.28
C GLU A 127 -8.52 6.60 2.01
N HIS A 128 -9.33 5.78 2.66
CA HIS A 128 -10.77 5.73 2.40
C HIS A 128 -11.60 6.50 3.42
N ARG A 129 -10.97 6.94 4.53
CA ARG A 129 -11.62 7.74 5.56
C ARG A 129 -11.37 9.24 5.34
N ASN A 130 -12.36 10.06 5.70
CA ASN A 130 -12.20 11.51 5.72
C ASN A 130 -11.12 11.95 6.72
N GLU A 131 -11.07 11.27 7.87
CA GLU A 131 -10.11 11.54 8.95
C GLU A 131 -9.50 10.21 9.44
N GLY A 132 -8.68 9.59 8.59
CA GLY A 132 -8.10 8.26 8.89
C GLY A 132 -6.94 8.29 9.87
N GLY A 133 -6.30 9.43 10.07
CA GLY A 133 -5.11 9.56 10.91
C GLY A 133 -3.86 8.93 10.27
N ALA A 134 -2.81 8.79 11.06
CA ALA A 134 -1.58 8.13 10.64
C ALA A 134 -1.82 6.64 10.43
N ARG A 135 -1.25 6.09 9.35
CA ARG A 135 -1.37 4.66 9.02
C ARG A 135 -0.04 3.94 9.25
N GLN A 136 -0.13 2.73 9.77
CA GLN A 136 1.00 1.86 10.03
C GLN A 136 1.13 0.83 8.92
N ILE A 137 2.34 0.68 8.39
CA ILE A 137 2.68 -0.34 7.40
C ILE A 137 3.89 -1.14 7.87
N VAL A 138 3.95 -2.39 7.45
CA VAL A 138 5.08 -3.29 7.68
C VAL A 138 5.75 -3.60 6.36
N ILE A 139 7.04 -3.37 6.29
CA ILE A 139 7.90 -3.74 5.17
C ILE A 139 8.61 -5.03 5.54
N THR A 140 8.47 -6.06 4.71
CA THR A 140 9.21 -7.31 4.86
C THR A 140 9.95 -7.61 3.57
N VAL A 141 11.27 -7.78 3.65
CA VAL A 141 12.09 -8.24 2.53
C VAL A 141 12.55 -9.64 2.81
N ASN A 142 12.29 -10.54 1.89
CA ASN A 142 12.80 -11.91 1.90
C ASN A 142 13.73 -12.07 0.71
N GLY A 143 15.01 -12.33 0.98
CA GLY A 143 16.02 -12.39 -0.07
C GLY A 143 17.42 -12.61 0.47
N GLU A 144 18.40 -12.09 -0.25
CA GLU A 144 19.82 -12.21 0.05
C GLU A 144 20.54 -10.88 -0.15
N GLU A 145 21.67 -10.68 0.52
CA GLU A 145 22.59 -9.55 0.30
C GLU A 145 23.55 -9.81 -0.87
#